data_e71ad3cabd8756e460276f2b65364fa1
#
_entry.id   e71ad3cabd8756e460276f2b65364fa1
#
_cell.length_a   1.000
_cell.length_b   1.000
_cell.length_c   1.000
_cell.angle_alpha   90.00
_cell.angle_beta   90.00
_cell.angle_gamma   90.00
#
_symmetry.space_group_name_H-M   'P 1'
#
loop_
_entity.id
_entity.type
_entity.pdbx_description
1 polymer ?
#
loop_
_entity_poly.entity_id
_entity_poly.type
_entity_poly.pdbx_seq_one_letter_code
_entity_poly.pdbx_strand_id
1 'polypeptide(L)'
;MNPSLDPDPITPATEPSVRLIPLGGLGEIGLNMMLVESGDDLVAVDCGVMFPDDEMLGIDRVIPDFAYLLGKREAFTGVVLTHGHEDHIGALPYLLREVNAPIYGTPLTLALVKDRLSEHGLAETADLRPIKPRDVIELGPFRVEAIRVTHSIADGIGLAIETPVGTIVHTGDFKLDPSPIDLEYPDYRKFAELGERGVLCLCSDSTNVDRPGHTRSEMEVGQALAPRFEKARGRIILATFASHIHRIQQVLDLAGRFGRKVALLGMSMVGNVRIATELGYLKVPDGILLPLEELAELPALRQVILSTGSQGEEHSALALMAAKEHKSIQIEPGDLVILSARIIPGNERVIGRVINALFRLGAEVLWDGAAFVHVSGHASQEDLKLMLSLTRPRYFIPVHGEYRHLLMHARLAEGVGIPRERIFVIEDGLGVELTKTAGRVLGRFPTGRVLVDGKGIGDVGSVVLRDRQLLAQDGMVVVALTVDKNTGDLLAGPEIASRGFVYVKESEELLEEVKVVIRDALAGRESTTPVDRELLGSLVRSAVRRFINQRFQRKPVVLPVILEV
;
A
#
# COMPACT_ATOMS: atom_id res chain seq x y z
N MET A 1 10.94 -3.14 29.25
CA MET A 1 11.30 -1.72 29.05
C MET A 1 12.53 -1.72 28.18
N ASN A 2 12.44 -1.18 26.95
CA ASN A 2 13.59 -0.92 26.10
C ASN A 2 14.51 0.05 26.88
N PRO A 3 15.82 -0.17 26.96
CA PRO A 3 16.69 0.94 27.32
C PRO A 3 16.42 2.00 26.23
N SER A 4 16.06 3.20 26.64
CA SER A 4 15.83 4.34 25.75
C SER A 4 17.04 4.46 24.83
N LEU A 5 16.87 4.04 23.56
CA LEU A 5 17.76 4.47 22.49
C LEU A 5 17.43 5.95 22.29
N ASP A 6 17.92 6.83 23.17
CA ASP A 6 17.91 8.25 22.88
C ASP A 6 18.75 8.43 21.62
N PRO A 7 18.13 8.88 20.52
CA PRO A 7 18.83 8.95 19.24
C PRO A 7 19.97 9.98 19.35
N ASP A 8 21.16 9.57 18.93
CA ASP A 8 22.31 10.46 18.84
C ASP A 8 22.05 11.60 17.84
N PRO A 9 22.56 12.80 18.07
CA PRO A 9 22.42 13.88 17.11
C PRO A 9 23.05 13.48 15.76
N ILE A 10 22.43 13.94 14.67
CA ILE A 10 22.95 13.72 13.30
C ILE A 10 24.21 14.57 13.13
N THR A 11 25.35 14.01 13.45
CA THR A 11 26.67 14.65 13.26
C THR A 11 27.39 14.00 12.08
N PRO A 12 28.28 14.73 11.39
CA PRO A 12 29.16 14.12 10.41
C PRO A 12 29.96 12.97 11.03
N ALA A 13 30.05 11.84 10.31
CA ALA A 13 30.86 10.73 10.77
C ALA A 13 32.34 11.10 10.80
N THR A 14 33.04 10.71 11.85
CA THR A 14 34.49 10.94 11.99
C THR A 14 35.33 9.86 11.33
N GLU A 15 34.71 8.75 10.94
CA GLU A 15 35.29 7.61 10.22
C GLU A 15 34.35 7.15 9.10
N PRO A 16 34.80 6.38 8.11
CA PRO A 16 33.96 5.84 7.06
C PRO A 16 32.74 5.11 7.67
N SER A 17 31.56 5.47 7.24
CA SER A 17 30.29 4.90 7.71
C SER A 17 29.29 4.74 6.56
N VAL A 18 28.25 3.96 6.82
CA VAL A 18 27.04 3.88 6.00
C VAL A 18 25.84 4.18 6.88
N ARG A 19 24.89 4.93 6.34
CA ARG A 19 23.61 5.24 6.98
C ARG A 19 22.48 4.56 6.26
N LEU A 20 21.60 3.91 7.02
CA LEU A 20 20.34 3.35 6.56
C LEU A 20 19.23 4.23 7.08
N ILE A 21 18.47 4.86 6.17
CA ILE A 21 17.46 5.87 6.50
C ILE A 21 16.15 5.44 5.85
N PRO A 22 15.22 4.83 6.62
CA PRO A 22 13.90 4.48 6.10
C PRO A 22 13.05 5.74 5.91
N LEU A 23 12.54 5.96 4.72
CA LEU A 23 11.53 6.97 4.43
C LEU A 23 10.10 6.39 4.54
N GLY A 24 9.97 5.08 4.53
CA GLY A 24 8.73 4.34 4.69
C GLY A 24 8.98 2.84 4.83
N GLY A 25 7.94 2.08 5.24
CA GLY A 25 7.97 0.62 5.36
C GLY A 25 8.41 0.08 6.72
N LEU A 26 8.71 0.93 7.71
CA LEU A 26 9.08 0.50 9.06
C LEU A 26 8.09 1.05 10.10
N GLY A 27 7.36 0.16 10.73
CA GLY A 27 6.26 0.47 11.65
C GLY A 27 4.89 0.49 10.97
N GLU A 28 4.86 0.25 9.68
CA GLU A 28 3.68 0.20 8.82
C GLU A 28 3.83 -0.87 7.73
N ILE A 29 2.78 -1.11 6.94
CA ILE A 29 2.80 -1.98 5.76
C ILE A 29 2.59 -1.12 4.52
N GLY A 30 3.48 -1.27 3.55
CA GLY A 30 3.55 -0.41 2.35
C GLY A 30 4.52 0.75 2.52
N LEU A 31 4.52 1.67 1.57
CA LEU A 31 5.38 2.86 1.55
C LEU A 31 6.88 2.54 1.50
N ASN A 32 7.26 1.34 1.08
CA ASN A 32 8.63 0.87 1.19
C ASN A 32 9.62 1.75 0.43
N MET A 33 10.52 2.38 1.18
CA MET A 33 11.63 3.16 0.65
C MET A 33 12.74 3.28 1.68
N MET A 34 13.91 2.68 1.39
CA MET A 34 15.09 2.75 2.22
C MET A 34 16.20 3.49 1.50
N LEU A 35 16.74 4.54 2.11
CA LEU A 35 17.93 5.21 1.60
C LEU A 35 19.19 4.60 2.22
N VAL A 36 20.18 4.33 1.38
CA VAL A 36 21.54 3.93 1.79
C VAL A 36 22.50 5.06 1.43
N GLU A 37 23.11 5.66 2.43
CA GLU A 37 24.00 6.81 2.29
C GLU A 37 25.42 6.44 2.73
N SER A 38 26.42 6.77 1.91
CA SER A 38 27.85 6.61 2.26
C SER A 38 28.66 7.77 1.71
N GLY A 39 29.27 8.55 2.59
CA GLY A 39 29.89 9.81 2.20
C GLY A 39 28.85 10.79 1.65
N ASP A 40 29.09 11.26 0.42
CA ASP A 40 28.18 12.17 -0.28
C ASP A 40 27.21 11.45 -1.23
N ASP A 41 27.33 10.13 -1.38
CA ASP A 41 26.51 9.37 -2.31
C ASP A 41 25.29 8.72 -1.62
N LEU A 42 24.18 8.66 -2.37
CA LEU A 42 22.89 8.18 -1.90
C LEU A 42 22.23 7.27 -2.96
N VAL A 43 21.76 6.10 -2.53
CA VAL A 43 20.97 5.19 -3.35
C VAL A 43 19.67 4.83 -2.62
N ALA A 44 18.57 4.67 -3.35
CA ALA A 44 17.32 4.20 -2.79
C ALA A 44 17.07 2.72 -3.12
N VAL A 45 16.56 1.98 -2.15
CA VAL A 45 15.97 0.65 -2.34
C VAL A 45 14.46 0.81 -2.27
N ASP A 46 13.79 0.52 -3.37
CA ASP A 46 12.37 0.68 -3.60
C ASP A 46 11.87 2.14 -3.50
N CYS A 47 10.63 2.38 -3.95
CA CYS A 47 9.92 3.65 -3.88
C CYS A 47 8.41 3.38 -4.00
N GLY A 48 7.82 2.92 -2.92
CA GLY A 48 6.47 2.38 -2.88
C GLY A 48 5.41 3.35 -2.41
N VAL A 49 4.15 2.97 -2.62
CA VAL A 49 2.98 3.65 -2.05
C VAL A 49 2.40 2.85 -0.88
N MET A 50 1.58 3.52 -0.08
CA MET A 50 0.65 2.88 0.84
C MET A 50 -0.78 3.22 0.39
N PHE A 51 -1.70 2.26 0.55
CA PHE A 51 -3.12 2.54 0.36
C PHE A 51 -3.65 3.31 1.58
N PRO A 52 -4.56 4.29 1.37
CA PRO A 52 -5.08 5.10 2.47
C PRO A 52 -5.91 4.26 3.43
N ASP A 53 -5.84 4.60 4.72
CA ASP A 53 -6.72 4.05 5.75
C ASP A 53 -8.15 4.57 5.59
N ASP A 54 -9.14 3.88 6.18
CA ASP A 54 -10.57 4.27 6.17
C ASP A 54 -10.82 5.71 6.66
N GLU A 55 -9.91 6.25 7.47
CA GLU A 55 -10.00 7.62 8.01
C GLU A 55 -9.50 8.69 7.01
N MET A 56 -8.78 8.29 5.96
CA MET A 56 -8.22 9.18 4.94
C MET A 56 -9.21 9.40 3.79
N LEU A 57 -10.37 9.95 4.09
CA LEU A 57 -11.47 10.12 3.13
C LEU A 57 -11.04 10.92 1.90
N GLY A 58 -11.24 10.33 0.71
CA GLY A 58 -10.95 10.95 -0.59
C GLY A 58 -9.46 11.01 -0.93
N ILE A 59 -8.60 10.26 -0.22
CA ILE A 59 -7.20 10.09 -0.60
C ILE A 59 -7.09 8.84 -1.46
N ASP A 60 -6.39 8.95 -2.58
CA ASP A 60 -6.17 7.85 -3.49
C ASP A 60 -4.94 7.02 -3.10
N ARG A 61 -3.88 7.67 -2.65
CA ARG A 61 -2.59 7.06 -2.31
C ARG A 61 -1.85 7.89 -1.26
N VAL A 62 -0.93 7.21 -0.57
CA VAL A 62 0.06 7.85 0.30
C VAL A 62 1.45 7.54 -0.26
N ILE A 63 2.32 8.53 -0.34
CA ILE A 63 3.70 8.40 -0.82
C ILE A 63 4.68 8.86 0.26
N PRO A 64 5.95 8.41 0.23
CA PRO A 64 6.99 8.91 1.13
C PRO A 64 7.22 10.40 0.94
N ASP A 65 7.60 11.10 2.01
CA ASP A 65 8.15 12.45 1.90
C ASP A 65 9.60 12.37 1.39
N PHE A 66 9.84 12.90 0.21
CA PHE A 66 11.15 12.90 -0.44
C PHE A 66 12.05 14.06 0.01
N ALA A 67 11.64 14.91 0.95
CA ALA A 67 12.38 16.14 1.31
C ALA A 67 13.85 15.91 1.62
N TYR A 68 14.20 14.83 2.35
CA TYR A 68 15.59 14.51 2.64
C TYR A 68 16.39 14.17 1.37
N LEU A 69 15.85 13.30 0.51
CA LEU A 69 16.47 12.93 -0.76
C LEU A 69 16.61 14.15 -1.68
N LEU A 70 15.59 14.97 -1.80
CA LEU A 70 15.58 16.16 -2.65
C LEU A 70 16.59 17.22 -2.17
N GLY A 71 16.83 17.31 -0.86
CA GLY A 71 17.90 18.13 -0.29
C GLY A 71 19.31 17.66 -0.68
N LYS A 72 19.44 16.41 -1.16
CA LYS A 72 20.69 15.76 -1.59
C LYS A 72 20.62 15.25 -3.03
N ARG A 73 19.81 15.89 -3.89
CA ARG A 73 19.58 15.41 -5.27
C ARG A 73 20.84 15.19 -6.10
N GLU A 74 21.86 16.00 -5.88
CA GLU A 74 23.16 15.88 -6.60
C GLU A 74 23.95 14.63 -6.18
N ALA A 75 23.70 14.12 -5.00
CA ALA A 75 24.30 12.91 -4.44
C ALA A 75 23.51 11.63 -4.78
N PHE A 76 22.32 11.78 -5.34
CA PHE A 76 21.42 10.68 -5.60
C PHE A 76 21.80 9.92 -6.86
N THR A 77 22.23 8.67 -6.71
CA THR A 77 22.78 7.84 -7.79
C THR A 77 21.74 6.97 -8.50
N GLY A 78 20.60 6.71 -7.87
CA GLY A 78 19.51 5.94 -8.50
C GLY A 78 18.63 5.18 -7.51
N VAL A 79 17.67 4.45 -8.08
CA VAL A 79 16.75 3.53 -7.38
C VAL A 79 17.05 2.12 -7.82
N VAL A 80 17.12 1.18 -6.86
CA VAL A 80 17.18 -0.26 -7.14
C VAL A 80 15.93 -0.92 -6.59
N LEU A 81 15.14 -1.52 -7.48
CA LEU A 81 13.86 -2.12 -7.16
C LEU A 81 14.01 -3.61 -6.85
N THR A 82 13.38 -4.04 -5.76
CA THR A 82 13.36 -5.45 -5.37
C THR A 82 12.34 -6.26 -6.18
N HIS A 83 11.16 -5.74 -6.41
CA HIS A 83 10.09 -6.38 -7.19
C HIS A 83 8.97 -5.39 -7.58
N GLY A 84 7.98 -5.85 -8.35
CA GLY A 84 6.99 -4.99 -9.00
C GLY A 84 5.66 -4.80 -8.26
N HIS A 85 5.56 -4.98 -6.93
CA HIS A 85 4.36 -4.62 -6.19
C HIS A 85 4.25 -3.11 -5.98
N GLU A 86 3.03 -2.60 -5.89
CA GLU A 86 2.73 -1.16 -5.77
C GLU A 86 3.38 -0.51 -4.55
N ASP A 87 3.45 -1.23 -3.45
CA ASP A 87 4.09 -0.76 -2.22
C ASP A 87 5.62 -0.74 -2.27
N HIS A 88 6.21 -1.10 -3.43
CA HIS A 88 7.64 -1.00 -3.75
C HIS A 88 7.93 -0.11 -4.98
N ILE A 89 6.97 0.08 -5.89
CA ILE A 89 7.21 0.85 -7.13
C ILE A 89 6.25 2.03 -7.32
N GLY A 90 5.14 2.05 -6.61
CA GLY A 90 4.01 2.93 -6.92
C GLY A 90 4.26 4.43 -6.72
N ALA A 91 5.29 4.83 -5.95
CA ALA A 91 5.64 6.23 -5.75
C ALA A 91 6.67 6.77 -6.75
N LEU A 92 7.24 5.92 -7.62
CA LEU A 92 8.20 6.32 -8.66
C LEU A 92 7.70 7.46 -9.57
N PRO A 93 6.43 7.49 -10.04
CA PRO A 93 5.97 8.60 -10.88
C PRO A 93 6.04 9.95 -10.18
N TYR A 94 5.91 9.98 -8.86
CA TYR A 94 5.97 11.20 -8.06
C TYR A 94 7.43 11.61 -7.82
N LEU A 95 8.32 10.66 -7.50
CA LEU A 95 9.75 10.91 -7.34
C LEU A 95 10.37 11.43 -8.64
N LEU A 96 10.07 10.80 -9.79
CA LEU A 96 10.67 11.17 -11.09
C LEU A 96 10.23 12.55 -11.62
N ARG A 97 9.17 13.13 -11.08
CA ARG A 97 8.82 14.53 -11.36
C ARG A 97 9.77 15.52 -10.69
N GLU A 98 10.36 15.13 -9.58
CA GLU A 98 11.24 15.96 -8.75
C GLU A 98 12.72 15.75 -9.08
N VAL A 99 13.11 14.49 -9.38
CA VAL A 99 14.49 14.14 -9.70
C VAL A 99 14.53 13.02 -10.75
N ASN A 100 15.24 13.25 -11.85
CA ASN A 100 15.45 12.20 -12.85
C ASN A 100 16.69 11.39 -12.47
N ALA A 101 16.49 10.12 -12.15
CA ALA A 101 17.56 9.21 -11.75
C ALA A 101 17.37 7.83 -12.40
N PRO A 102 18.44 7.06 -12.66
CA PRO A 102 18.31 5.72 -13.21
C PRO A 102 17.58 4.79 -12.25
N ILE A 103 16.72 3.95 -12.81
CA ILE A 103 15.94 2.94 -12.08
C ILE A 103 16.41 1.56 -12.54
N TYR A 104 16.93 0.78 -11.62
CA TYR A 104 17.35 -0.59 -11.84
C TYR A 104 16.32 -1.56 -11.29
N GLY A 105 16.01 -2.59 -12.06
CA GLY A 105 15.07 -3.63 -11.63
C GLY A 105 15.06 -4.79 -12.61
N THR A 106 14.38 -5.85 -12.24
CA THR A 106 14.22 -7.01 -13.13
C THR A 106 13.27 -6.70 -14.28
N PRO A 107 13.31 -7.45 -15.40
CA PRO A 107 12.53 -7.15 -16.59
C PRO A 107 11.01 -7.03 -16.31
N LEU A 108 10.43 -7.93 -15.52
CA LEU A 108 9.01 -7.85 -15.16
C LEU A 108 8.71 -6.61 -14.30
N THR A 109 9.54 -6.36 -13.30
CA THR A 109 9.41 -5.17 -12.44
C THR A 109 9.45 -3.89 -13.26
N LEU A 110 10.44 -3.74 -14.16
CA LEU A 110 10.55 -2.55 -15.01
C LEU A 110 9.42 -2.40 -16.03
N ALA A 111 8.86 -3.50 -16.53
CA ALA A 111 7.71 -3.43 -17.42
C ALA A 111 6.45 -2.93 -16.68
N LEU A 112 6.24 -3.36 -15.43
CA LEU A 112 5.17 -2.84 -14.57
C LEU A 112 5.40 -1.35 -14.22
N VAL A 113 6.65 -0.97 -13.92
CA VAL A 113 7.03 0.44 -13.72
C VAL A 113 6.73 1.26 -14.98
N LYS A 114 7.11 0.77 -16.17
CA LYS A 114 6.86 1.48 -17.44
C LYS A 114 5.37 1.69 -17.69
N ASP A 115 4.54 0.68 -17.42
CA ASP A 115 3.07 0.78 -17.52
C ASP A 115 2.54 1.87 -16.59
N ARG A 116 2.97 1.86 -15.33
CA ARG A 116 2.63 2.90 -14.34
C ARG A 116 3.10 4.29 -14.75
N LEU A 117 4.34 4.44 -15.23
CA LEU A 117 4.88 5.70 -15.71
C LEU A 117 4.13 6.24 -16.94
N SER A 118 3.58 5.34 -17.78
CA SER A 118 2.77 5.72 -18.94
C SER A 118 1.49 6.47 -18.52
N GLU A 119 0.84 6.05 -17.43
CA GLU A 119 -0.32 6.74 -16.86
C GLU A 119 -0.01 8.19 -16.44
N HIS A 120 1.26 8.47 -16.13
CA HIS A 120 1.75 9.78 -15.70
C HIS A 120 2.49 10.55 -16.80
N GLY A 121 2.60 9.99 -18.01
CA GLY A 121 3.31 10.62 -19.15
C GLY A 121 4.83 10.66 -19.00
N LEU A 122 5.41 9.78 -18.16
CA LEU A 122 6.85 9.74 -17.85
C LEU A 122 7.60 8.55 -18.47
N ALA A 123 6.92 7.62 -19.14
CA ALA A 123 7.52 6.38 -19.63
C ALA A 123 8.67 6.59 -20.63
N GLU A 124 8.62 7.64 -21.45
CA GLU A 124 9.62 7.92 -22.50
C GLU A 124 10.85 8.70 -21.95
N THR A 125 10.74 9.29 -20.77
CA THR A 125 11.82 10.10 -20.18
C THR A 125 12.56 9.38 -19.06
N ALA A 126 11.99 8.29 -18.53
CA ALA A 126 12.57 7.51 -17.45
C ALA A 126 13.74 6.63 -17.95
N ASP A 127 14.84 6.65 -17.20
CA ASP A 127 16.02 5.81 -17.45
C ASP A 127 15.84 4.46 -16.75
N LEU A 128 15.23 3.50 -17.44
CA LEU A 128 14.95 2.16 -16.93
C LEU A 128 16.06 1.18 -17.35
N ARG A 129 16.77 0.62 -16.39
CA ARG A 129 17.93 -0.25 -16.61
C ARG A 129 17.68 -1.66 -16.09
N PRO A 130 17.47 -2.66 -16.99
CA PRO A 130 17.18 -4.02 -16.58
C PRO A 130 18.42 -4.70 -15.97
N ILE A 131 18.20 -5.41 -14.86
CA ILE A 131 19.16 -6.28 -14.21
C ILE A 131 18.55 -7.66 -13.99
N LYS A 132 19.41 -8.66 -13.81
CA LYS A 132 19.02 -10.06 -13.54
C LYS A 132 19.69 -10.52 -12.25
N PRO A 133 19.18 -11.57 -11.61
CA PRO A 133 19.88 -12.22 -10.51
C PRO A 133 21.33 -12.50 -10.85
N ARG A 134 22.23 -12.18 -9.95
CA ARG A 134 23.71 -12.23 -10.06
C ARG A 134 24.34 -11.10 -10.88
N ASP A 135 23.56 -10.23 -11.52
CA ASP A 135 24.14 -9.02 -12.08
C ASP A 135 24.63 -8.09 -10.96
N VAL A 136 25.67 -7.36 -11.27
CA VAL A 136 26.31 -6.39 -10.38
C VAL A 136 26.32 -5.04 -11.06
N ILE A 137 25.85 -4.03 -10.34
CA ILE A 137 25.84 -2.63 -10.79
C ILE A 137 26.66 -1.77 -9.85
N GLU A 138 27.30 -0.73 -10.41
CA GLU A 138 28.08 0.25 -9.67
C GLU A 138 27.30 1.57 -9.57
N LEU A 139 27.09 2.05 -8.35
CA LEU A 139 26.33 3.28 -8.04
C LEU A 139 27.14 4.12 -7.05
N GLY A 140 27.99 5.01 -7.55
CA GLY A 140 28.96 5.73 -6.72
C GLY A 140 29.85 4.75 -5.95
N PRO A 141 29.92 4.81 -4.62
CA PRO A 141 30.71 3.88 -3.81
C PRO A 141 30.05 2.52 -3.57
N PHE A 142 28.80 2.35 -4.04
CA PHE A 142 28.02 1.13 -3.84
C PHE A 142 28.22 0.16 -4.99
N ARG A 143 28.46 -1.09 -4.64
CA ARG A 143 28.43 -2.21 -5.58
C ARG A 143 27.27 -3.11 -5.21
N VAL A 144 26.21 -3.10 -6.04
CA VAL A 144 24.95 -3.76 -5.73
C VAL A 144 24.81 -5.02 -6.58
N GLU A 145 24.71 -6.18 -5.95
CA GLU A 145 24.45 -7.47 -6.59
C GLU A 145 23.01 -7.91 -6.32
N ALA A 146 22.28 -8.27 -7.39
CA ALA A 146 20.93 -8.81 -7.31
C ALA A 146 20.95 -10.29 -6.93
N ILE A 147 20.11 -10.69 -5.98
CA ILE A 147 20.03 -12.07 -5.47
C ILE A 147 18.61 -12.58 -5.68
N ARG A 148 18.41 -13.74 -6.33
CA ARG A 148 17.08 -14.28 -6.53
C ARG A 148 16.42 -14.64 -5.19
N VAL A 149 15.20 -14.19 -5.01
CA VAL A 149 14.27 -14.62 -3.97
C VAL A 149 12.97 -15.09 -4.60
N THR A 150 12.15 -15.80 -3.87
CA THR A 150 10.76 -16.13 -4.28
C THR A 150 9.78 -15.29 -3.47
N HIS A 151 8.73 -14.84 -4.14
CA HIS A 151 7.65 -14.07 -3.54
C HIS A 151 6.31 -14.42 -4.22
N SER A 152 5.23 -13.64 -3.99
CA SER A 152 3.95 -13.81 -4.68
C SER A 152 3.94 -13.26 -6.12
N ILE A 153 4.95 -12.48 -6.48
CA ILE A 153 5.20 -12.02 -7.84
C ILE A 153 6.46 -12.68 -8.39
N ALA A 154 6.49 -12.97 -9.67
CA ALA A 154 7.69 -13.51 -10.33
C ALA A 154 8.82 -12.46 -10.37
N ASP A 155 10.05 -12.94 -10.53
CA ASP A 155 11.23 -12.13 -10.80
C ASP A 155 11.70 -11.24 -9.64
N GLY A 156 11.28 -11.54 -8.39
CA GLY A 156 11.72 -10.82 -7.19
C GLY A 156 13.20 -11.03 -6.87
N ILE A 157 13.85 -9.99 -6.38
CA ILE A 157 15.25 -10.01 -5.94
C ILE A 157 15.44 -9.40 -4.55
N GLY A 158 16.37 -9.96 -3.80
CA GLY A 158 17.06 -9.29 -2.71
C GLY A 158 18.35 -8.66 -3.23
N LEU A 159 18.99 -7.84 -2.41
CA LEU A 159 20.17 -7.05 -2.77
C LEU A 159 21.31 -7.30 -1.80
N ALA A 160 22.53 -7.50 -2.33
CA ALA A 160 23.76 -7.35 -1.57
C ALA A 160 24.43 -6.03 -1.96
N ILE A 161 24.46 -5.06 -1.05
CA ILE A 161 24.98 -3.72 -1.26
C ILE A 161 26.35 -3.65 -0.56
N GLU A 162 27.42 -3.81 -1.33
CA GLU A 162 28.77 -3.63 -0.82
C GLU A 162 29.05 -2.13 -0.66
N THR A 163 29.53 -1.75 0.51
CA THR A 163 29.88 -0.39 0.90
C THR A 163 31.33 -0.33 1.38
N PRO A 164 31.94 0.84 1.54
CA PRO A 164 33.31 0.96 2.08
C PRO A 164 33.52 0.35 3.47
N VAL A 165 32.42 0.12 4.23
CA VAL A 165 32.50 -0.41 5.60
C VAL A 165 32.01 -1.85 5.74
N GLY A 166 31.39 -2.40 4.71
CA GLY A 166 30.93 -3.79 4.69
C GLY A 166 29.68 -4.00 3.82
N THR A 167 29.22 -5.23 3.75
CA THR A 167 28.08 -5.61 2.91
C THR A 167 26.76 -5.53 3.69
N ILE A 168 25.79 -4.81 3.14
CA ILE A 168 24.41 -4.79 3.60
C ILE A 168 23.62 -5.78 2.73
N VAL A 169 22.84 -6.64 3.34
CA VAL A 169 21.88 -7.50 2.64
C VAL A 169 20.48 -6.97 2.90
N HIS A 170 19.74 -6.65 1.83
CA HIS A 170 18.32 -6.33 1.88
C HIS A 170 17.55 -7.46 1.20
N THR A 171 16.65 -8.12 1.92
CA THR A 171 15.96 -9.30 1.38
C THR A 171 14.96 -8.96 0.28
N GLY A 172 14.47 -7.71 0.23
CA GLY A 172 13.17 -7.45 -0.38
C GLY A 172 12.10 -8.27 0.31
N ASP A 173 10.93 -8.36 -0.30
CA ASP A 173 9.89 -9.29 0.14
C ASP A 173 10.23 -10.69 -0.32
N PHE A 174 10.18 -11.64 0.60
CA PHE A 174 10.63 -12.99 0.26
C PHE A 174 9.90 -14.10 1.04
N LYS A 175 9.89 -15.27 0.47
CA LYS A 175 9.75 -16.55 1.12
C LYS A 175 10.84 -17.51 0.63
N LEU A 176 11.03 -18.62 1.29
CA LEU A 176 11.95 -19.65 0.87
C LEU A 176 11.17 -20.85 0.30
N ASP A 177 10.61 -20.69 -0.92
CA ASP A 177 9.83 -21.73 -1.59
C ASP A 177 10.73 -22.85 -2.14
N PRO A 178 10.66 -24.08 -1.62
CA PRO A 178 11.50 -25.18 -2.08
C PRO A 178 10.99 -25.81 -3.39
N SER A 179 9.81 -25.45 -3.86
CA SER A 179 9.20 -25.98 -5.08
C SER A 179 8.43 -24.88 -5.85
N PRO A 180 9.13 -23.83 -6.31
CA PRO A 180 8.51 -22.75 -7.05
C PRO A 180 7.96 -23.24 -8.39
N ILE A 181 6.86 -22.64 -8.85
CA ILE A 181 6.13 -23.07 -10.04
C ILE A 181 6.95 -22.88 -11.32
N ASP A 182 7.74 -21.81 -11.38
CA ASP A 182 8.59 -21.46 -12.51
C ASP A 182 9.95 -22.18 -12.48
N LEU A 183 10.22 -22.99 -11.44
CA LEU A 183 11.48 -23.68 -11.17
C LEU A 183 12.66 -22.72 -10.91
N GLU A 184 12.37 -21.46 -10.59
CA GLU A 184 13.36 -20.44 -10.26
C GLU A 184 13.54 -20.36 -8.73
N TYR A 185 14.46 -21.16 -8.22
CA TYR A 185 14.69 -21.32 -6.78
C TYR A 185 15.33 -20.09 -6.13
N PRO A 186 15.03 -19.82 -4.82
CA PRO A 186 15.78 -18.83 -4.06
C PRO A 186 17.26 -19.16 -4.06
N ASP A 187 18.11 -18.14 -4.14
CA ASP A 187 19.55 -18.34 -4.19
C ASP A 187 20.17 -18.52 -2.80
N TYR A 188 19.84 -19.63 -2.15
CA TYR A 188 20.40 -20.02 -0.85
C TYR A 188 21.92 -19.99 -0.82
N ARG A 189 22.56 -20.41 -1.95
CA ARG A 189 24.01 -20.46 -2.07
C ARG A 189 24.61 -19.08 -1.93
N LYS A 190 23.99 -18.06 -2.55
CA LYS A 190 24.52 -16.69 -2.47
C LYS A 190 24.39 -16.12 -1.07
N PHE A 191 23.27 -16.33 -0.40
CA PHE A 191 23.11 -15.89 0.99
C PHE A 191 24.13 -16.55 1.92
N ALA A 192 24.39 -17.86 1.76
CA ALA A 192 25.41 -18.56 2.54
C ALA A 192 26.83 -18.05 2.24
N GLU A 193 27.18 -17.83 0.95
CA GLU A 193 28.45 -17.23 0.53
C GLU A 193 28.68 -15.85 1.17
N LEU A 194 27.63 -15.01 1.19
CA LEU A 194 27.71 -13.70 1.84
C LEU A 194 27.92 -13.84 3.35
N GLY A 195 27.25 -14.81 4.00
CA GLY A 195 27.45 -15.10 5.42
C GLY A 195 28.86 -15.57 5.75
N GLU A 196 29.51 -16.35 4.86
CA GLU A 196 30.92 -16.74 5.01
C GLU A 196 31.89 -15.56 4.82
N ARG A 197 31.60 -14.66 3.88
CA ARG A 197 32.38 -13.43 3.64
C ARG A 197 32.20 -12.38 4.73
N GLY A 198 31.10 -12.44 5.48
CA GLY A 198 30.73 -11.51 6.54
C GLY A 198 29.73 -10.44 6.07
N VAL A 199 28.52 -10.49 6.61
CA VAL A 199 27.47 -9.50 6.39
C VAL A 199 27.52 -8.46 7.51
N LEU A 200 27.65 -7.19 7.14
CA LEU A 200 27.64 -6.08 8.10
C LEU A 200 26.24 -5.91 8.69
N CYS A 201 25.22 -5.83 7.83
CA CYS A 201 23.83 -5.66 8.26
C CYS A 201 22.89 -6.46 7.37
N LEU A 202 21.88 -7.10 7.98
CA LEU A 202 20.76 -7.66 7.29
C LEU A 202 19.51 -6.78 7.54
N CYS A 203 18.88 -6.31 6.47
CA CYS A 203 17.54 -5.74 6.46
C CYS A 203 16.58 -6.80 5.92
N SER A 204 15.66 -7.31 6.75
CA SER A 204 14.82 -8.45 6.38
C SER A 204 13.34 -8.20 6.61
N ASP A 205 12.53 -8.59 5.62
CA ASP A 205 11.07 -8.62 5.64
C ASP A 205 10.53 -9.26 6.93
N SER A 206 9.56 -8.61 7.57
CA SER A 206 8.98 -9.02 8.85
C SER A 206 7.50 -9.36 8.78
N THR A 207 6.87 -9.25 7.61
CA THR A 207 5.41 -9.29 7.42
C THR A 207 4.72 -10.51 8.04
N ASN A 208 5.32 -11.68 7.97
CA ASN A 208 4.76 -12.94 8.49
C ASN A 208 5.48 -13.49 9.73
N VAL A 209 6.20 -12.69 10.45
CA VAL A 209 6.93 -13.13 11.65
C VAL A 209 6.01 -13.68 12.76
N ASP A 210 4.73 -13.36 12.74
CA ASP A 210 3.71 -13.90 13.65
C ASP A 210 3.26 -15.32 13.28
N ARG A 211 3.69 -15.86 12.13
CA ARG A 211 3.32 -17.18 11.63
C ARG A 211 4.39 -18.23 11.99
N PRO A 212 4.03 -19.26 12.75
CA PRO A 212 4.96 -20.36 13.05
C PRO A 212 5.21 -21.24 11.81
N GLY A 213 6.35 -21.94 11.82
CA GLY A 213 6.73 -22.89 10.77
C GLY A 213 7.27 -22.20 9.51
N HIS A 214 7.17 -22.91 8.39
CA HIS A 214 7.58 -22.46 7.06
C HIS A 214 6.39 -21.95 6.26
N THR A 215 6.62 -21.01 5.37
CA THR A 215 5.63 -20.61 4.38
C THR A 215 5.51 -21.71 3.32
N ARG A 216 4.29 -22.17 3.08
CA ARG A 216 4.00 -23.25 2.13
C ARG A 216 4.33 -22.85 0.71
N SER A 217 4.57 -23.86 -0.16
CA SER A 217 4.82 -23.62 -1.57
C SER A 217 3.58 -23.17 -2.32
N GLU A 218 3.77 -22.29 -3.30
CA GLU A 218 2.72 -21.88 -4.24
C GLU A 218 2.14 -23.07 -5.03
N MET A 219 2.97 -24.07 -5.33
CA MET A 219 2.54 -25.32 -6.01
C MET A 219 1.40 -26.03 -5.28
N GLU A 220 1.39 -25.99 -3.95
CA GLU A 220 0.37 -26.66 -3.14
C GLU A 220 -1.03 -26.08 -3.34
N VAL A 221 -1.13 -24.80 -3.67
CA VAL A 221 -2.43 -24.18 -3.96
C VAL A 221 -3.02 -24.73 -5.25
N GLY A 222 -2.21 -24.87 -6.31
CA GLY A 222 -2.67 -25.50 -7.55
C GLY A 222 -3.15 -26.93 -7.32
N GLN A 223 -2.45 -27.70 -6.47
CA GLN A 223 -2.87 -29.06 -6.08
C GLN A 223 -4.20 -29.05 -5.32
N ALA A 224 -4.42 -28.07 -4.44
CA ALA A 224 -5.68 -27.94 -3.70
C ALA A 224 -6.85 -27.45 -4.56
N LEU A 225 -6.57 -26.65 -5.58
CA LEU A 225 -7.58 -26.17 -6.53
C LEU A 225 -8.01 -27.25 -7.54
N ALA A 226 -7.11 -28.17 -7.93
CA ALA A 226 -7.39 -29.18 -8.95
C ALA A 226 -8.68 -29.99 -8.70
N PRO A 227 -8.95 -30.55 -7.49
CA PRO A 227 -10.21 -31.25 -7.21
C PRO A 227 -11.45 -30.35 -7.28
N ARG A 228 -11.30 -29.01 -7.06
CA ARG A 228 -12.39 -28.06 -7.19
C ARG A 228 -12.73 -27.81 -8.66
N PHE A 229 -11.72 -27.66 -9.52
CA PHE A 229 -11.89 -27.55 -10.97
C PHE A 229 -12.55 -28.79 -11.56
N GLU A 230 -12.17 -29.97 -11.09
CA GLU A 230 -12.75 -31.24 -11.55
C GLU A 230 -14.22 -31.40 -11.18
N LYS A 231 -14.58 -31.04 -9.94
CA LYS A 231 -15.94 -31.23 -9.39
C LYS A 231 -16.94 -30.14 -9.76
N ALA A 232 -16.46 -28.93 -10.07
CA ALA A 232 -17.33 -27.80 -10.39
C ALA A 232 -18.22 -28.09 -11.61
N ARG A 233 -19.54 -27.98 -11.44
CA ARG A 233 -20.55 -28.20 -12.49
C ARG A 233 -20.95 -26.92 -13.21
N GLY A 234 -20.77 -25.77 -12.57
CA GLY A 234 -20.97 -24.42 -13.11
C GLY A 234 -19.69 -23.78 -13.59
N ARG A 235 -19.77 -22.46 -13.79
CA ARG A 235 -18.62 -21.60 -14.06
C ARG A 235 -17.71 -21.56 -12.84
N ILE A 236 -16.43 -21.31 -13.08
CA ILE A 236 -15.45 -21.00 -12.03
C ILE A 236 -15.07 -19.53 -12.17
N ILE A 237 -15.23 -18.75 -11.11
CA ILE A 237 -14.81 -17.35 -11.05
C ILE A 237 -13.74 -17.26 -9.98
N LEU A 238 -12.49 -16.97 -10.37
CA LEU A 238 -11.38 -16.90 -9.45
C LEU A 238 -10.84 -15.47 -9.40
N ALA A 239 -10.93 -14.86 -8.21
CA ALA A 239 -10.36 -13.55 -7.95
C ALA A 239 -8.99 -13.68 -7.26
N THR A 240 -7.99 -12.99 -7.80
CA THR A 240 -6.64 -12.93 -7.26
C THR A 240 -6.00 -11.58 -7.55
N PHE A 241 -4.86 -11.29 -6.96
CA PHE A 241 -4.06 -10.12 -7.33
C PHE A 241 -3.61 -10.23 -8.79
N ALA A 242 -3.73 -9.15 -9.54
CA ALA A 242 -3.32 -9.10 -10.95
C ALA A 242 -1.81 -9.32 -11.15
N SER A 243 -1.00 -9.00 -10.15
CA SER A 243 0.44 -9.23 -10.12
C SER A 243 0.84 -10.67 -9.82
N HIS A 244 -0.11 -11.52 -9.36
CA HIS A 244 0.20 -12.88 -8.94
C HIS A 244 0.30 -13.85 -10.14
N ILE A 245 1.33 -13.66 -10.96
CA ILE A 245 1.53 -14.38 -12.24
C ILE A 245 1.56 -15.90 -12.04
N HIS A 246 2.17 -16.39 -10.98
CA HIS A 246 2.21 -17.83 -10.66
C HIS A 246 0.82 -18.42 -10.43
N ARG A 247 -0.08 -17.71 -9.75
CA ARG A 247 -1.46 -18.13 -9.54
C ARG A 247 -2.25 -18.13 -10.85
N ILE A 248 -2.03 -17.12 -11.69
CA ILE A 248 -2.63 -17.04 -13.03
C ILE A 248 -2.17 -18.24 -13.86
N GLN A 249 -0.87 -18.59 -13.84
CA GLN A 249 -0.35 -19.77 -14.54
C GLN A 249 -1.05 -21.05 -14.10
N GLN A 250 -1.18 -21.27 -12.79
CA GLN A 250 -1.87 -22.44 -12.25
C GLN A 250 -3.32 -22.53 -12.73
N VAL A 251 -4.04 -21.40 -12.79
CA VAL A 251 -5.43 -21.39 -13.25
C VAL A 251 -5.52 -21.71 -14.74
N LEU A 252 -4.61 -21.19 -15.58
CA LEU A 252 -4.54 -21.51 -17.00
C LEU A 252 -4.26 -23.00 -17.21
N ASP A 253 -3.30 -23.56 -16.47
CA ASP A 253 -2.94 -24.97 -16.54
C ASP A 253 -4.10 -25.88 -16.12
N LEU A 254 -4.78 -25.54 -15.00
CA LEU A 254 -5.96 -26.27 -14.54
C LEU A 254 -7.12 -26.17 -15.52
N ALA A 255 -7.36 -24.98 -16.10
CA ALA A 255 -8.40 -24.81 -17.11
C ALA A 255 -8.11 -25.69 -18.34
N GLY A 256 -6.87 -25.70 -18.83
CA GLY A 256 -6.45 -26.57 -19.93
C GLY A 256 -6.63 -28.05 -19.61
N ARG A 257 -6.18 -28.48 -18.42
CA ARG A 257 -6.29 -29.87 -17.94
C ARG A 257 -7.75 -30.37 -17.88
N PHE A 258 -8.68 -29.51 -17.46
CA PHE A 258 -10.09 -29.86 -17.33
C PHE A 258 -10.98 -29.42 -18.51
N GLY A 259 -10.38 -29.05 -19.65
CA GLY A 259 -11.08 -28.70 -20.88
C GLY A 259 -11.92 -27.42 -20.78
N ARG A 260 -11.55 -26.50 -19.89
CA ARG A 260 -12.18 -25.20 -19.70
C ARG A 260 -11.44 -24.12 -20.50
N LYS A 261 -12.10 -23.01 -20.76
CA LYS A 261 -11.54 -21.80 -21.36
C LYS A 261 -11.58 -20.66 -20.34
N VAL A 262 -10.73 -19.67 -20.52
CA VAL A 262 -10.51 -18.60 -19.53
C VAL A 262 -10.77 -17.24 -20.17
N ALA A 263 -11.53 -16.37 -19.51
CA ALA A 263 -11.57 -14.94 -19.81
C ALA A 263 -10.97 -14.15 -18.65
N LEU A 264 -10.35 -13.01 -18.96
CA LEU A 264 -9.74 -12.10 -18.00
C LEU A 264 -10.66 -10.91 -17.76
N LEU A 265 -10.88 -10.55 -16.50
CA LEU A 265 -11.65 -9.37 -16.09
C LEU A 265 -10.83 -8.45 -15.18
N GLY A 266 -10.87 -7.16 -15.49
CA GLY A 266 -10.13 -6.11 -14.82
C GLY A 266 -8.94 -5.62 -15.66
N MET A 267 -8.78 -4.30 -15.77
CA MET A 267 -7.75 -3.68 -16.61
C MET A 267 -6.33 -4.11 -16.20
N SER A 268 -6.02 -4.09 -14.91
CA SER A 268 -4.73 -4.53 -14.39
C SER A 268 -4.47 -6.02 -14.63
N MET A 269 -5.50 -6.89 -14.56
CA MET A 269 -5.38 -8.32 -14.86
C MET A 269 -4.98 -8.53 -16.33
N VAL A 270 -5.66 -7.87 -17.26
CA VAL A 270 -5.36 -7.94 -18.70
C VAL A 270 -3.98 -7.38 -19.00
N GLY A 271 -3.62 -6.23 -18.42
CA GLY A 271 -2.31 -5.60 -18.60
C GLY A 271 -1.17 -6.49 -18.12
N ASN A 272 -1.26 -6.99 -16.88
CA ASN A 272 -0.21 -7.81 -16.28
C ASN A 272 -0.05 -9.17 -16.99
N VAL A 273 -1.16 -9.81 -17.40
CA VAL A 273 -1.11 -11.04 -18.19
C VAL A 273 -0.42 -10.80 -19.54
N ARG A 274 -0.73 -9.70 -20.23
CA ARG A 274 -0.06 -9.33 -21.48
C ARG A 274 1.44 -9.14 -21.26
N ILE A 275 1.84 -8.30 -20.30
CA ILE A 275 3.24 -8.03 -19.97
C ILE A 275 4.00 -9.31 -19.62
N ALA A 276 3.44 -10.13 -18.73
CA ALA A 276 4.07 -11.36 -18.30
C ALA A 276 4.20 -12.39 -19.44
N THR A 277 3.24 -12.43 -20.36
CA THR A 277 3.29 -13.31 -21.56
C THR A 277 4.36 -12.83 -22.55
N GLU A 278 4.40 -11.53 -22.85
CA GLU A 278 5.40 -10.94 -23.75
C GLU A 278 6.83 -11.16 -23.25
N LEU A 279 7.04 -11.12 -21.94
CA LEU A 279 8.34 -11.34 -21.31
C LEU A 279 8.65 -12.83 -21.03
N GLY A 280 7.70 -13.74 -21.26
CA GLY A 280 7.88 -15.18 -21.08
C GLY A 280 7.74 -15.69 -19.64
N TYR A 281 7.29 -14.85 -18.68
CA TYR A 281 6.98 -15.27 -17.30
C TYR A 281 5.66 -16.01 -17.18
N LEU A 282 4.74 -15.83 -18.13
CA LEU A 282 3.48 -16.54 -18.23
C LEU A 282 3.41 -17.30 -19.54
N LYS A 283 3.14 -18.60 -19.46
CA LYS A 283 2.93 -19.48 -20.62
C LYS A 283 1.44 -19.68 -20.82
N VAL A 284 0.90 -19.10 -21.87
CA VAL A 284 -0.52 -19.20 -22.22
C VAL A 284 -0.70 -20.30 -23.24
N PRO A 285 -1.37 -21.43 -22.92
CA PRO A 285 -1.65 -22.46 -23.91
C PRO A 285 -2.53 -21.94 -25.04
N ASP A 286 -2.29 -22.41 -26.27
CA ASP A 286 -3.02 -21.97 -27.45
C ASP A 286 -4.54 -22.13 -27.28
N GLY A 287 -5.26 -21.06 -27.57
CA GLY A 287 -6.72 -21.02 -27.52
C GLY A 287 -7.33 -21.23 -26.13
N ILE A 288 -6.55 -21.09 -25.03
CA ILE A 288 -7.08 -21.17 -23.67
C ILE A 288 -7.78 -19.86 -23.26
N LEU A 289 -7.21 -18.71 -23.64
CA LEU A 289 -7.81 -17.42 -23.42
C LEU A 289 -8.79 -17.08 -24.54
N LEU A 290 -9.98 -16.62 -24.14
CA LEU A 290 -11.03 -16.15 -25.04
C LEU A 290 -11.51 -14.78 -24.60
N PRO A 291 -11.96 -13.94 -25.54
CA PRO A 291 -12.81 -12.78 -25.19
C PRO A 291 -14.03 -13.22 -24.37
N LEU A 292 -14.51 -12.33 -23.53
CA LEU A 292 -15.62 -12.63 -22.61
C LEU A 292 -16.89 -13.05 -23.36
N GLU A 293 -17.15 -12.43 -24.48
CA GLU A 293 -18.30 -12.68 -25.35
C GLU A 293 -18.27 -14.11 -25.91
N GLU A 294 -17.10 -14.55 -26.38
CA GLU A 294 -16.90 -15.92 -26.88
C GLU A 294 -16.96 -16.94 -25.75
N LEU A 295 -16.43 -16.61 -24.57
CA LEU A 295 -16.51 -17.48 -23.40
C LEU A 295 -17.98 -17.72 -22.99
N ALA A 296 -18.82 -16.70 -23.06
CA ALA A 296 -20.24 -16.75 -22.69
C ALA A 296 -21.06 -17.72 -23.58
N GLU A 297 -20.63 -17.97 -24.81
CA GLU A 297 -21.26 -18.92 -25.71
C GLU A 297 -20.99 -20.40 -25.34
N LEU A 298 -20.00 -20.65 -24.49
CA LEU A 298 -19.67 -22.01 -24.06
C LEU A 298 -20.59 -22.47 -22.92
N PRO A 299 -20.80 -23.79 -22.76
CA PRO A 299 -21.46 -24.32 -21.57
C PRO A 299 -20.76 -23.87 -20.28
N ALA A 300 -21.51 -23.56 -19.21
CA ALA A 300 -20.98 -23.09 -17.93
C ALA A 300 -19.83 -23.97 -17.38
N LEU A 301 -19.95 -25.28 -17.53
CA LEU A 301 -18.90 -26.26 -17.17
C LEU A 301 -17.54 -25.99 -17.86
N ARG A 302 -17.51 -25.27 -18.96
CA ARG A 302 -16.29 -24.96 -19.72
C ARG A 302 -15.76 -23.54 -19.48
N GLN A 303 -16.41 -22.77 -18.64
CA GLN A 303 -16.06 -21.38 -18.41
C GLN A 303 -15.22 -21.22 -17.14
N VAL A 304 -14.15 -20.43 -17.23
CA VAL A 304 -13.38 -19.89 -16.10
C VAL A 304 -13.22 -18.39 -16.30
N ILE A 305 -13.44 -17.62 -15.27
CA ILE A 305 -13.25 -16.17 -15.27
C ILE A 305 -12.16 -15.86 -14.24
N LEU A 306 -11.03 -15.32 -14.68
CA LEU A 306 -10.00 -14.74 -13.84
C LEU A 306 -10.33 -13.26 -13.62
N SER A 307 -10.45 -12.83 -12.36
CA SER A 307 -10.96 -11.52 -12.01
C SER A 307 -10.06 -10.80 -11.00
N THR A 308 -10.11 -9.48 -11.01
CA THR A 308 -9.67 -8.63 -9.89
C THR A 308 -10.74 -8.55 -8.81
N GLY A 309 -10.43 -7.91 -7.68
CA GLY A 309 -11.39 -7.69 -6.60
C GLY A 309 -11.26 -8.66 -5.43
N SER A 310 -10.09 -9.30 -5.29
CA SER A 310 -9.81 -10.22 -4.17
C SER A 310 -9.77 -9.51 -2.81
N GLN A 311 -9.63 -8.19 -2.77
CA GLN A 311 -9.66 -7.36 -1.56
C GLN A 311 -10.98 -6.61 -1.38
N GLY A 312 -11.95 -6.80 -2.27
CA GLY A 312 -13.27 -6.18 -2.19
C GLY A 312 -13.29 -4.72 -2.62
N GLU A 313 -12.30 -4.28 -3.41
CA GLU A 313 -12.20 -2.93 -3.94
C GLU A 313 -13.50 -2.56 -4.68
N GLU A 314 -14.08 -1.41 -4.37
CA GLU A 314 -15.45 -1.03 -4.71
C GLU A 314 -15.76 -1.10 -6.21
N HIS A 315 -14.80 -0.76 -7.06
CA HIS A 315 -14.96 -0.78 -8.52
C HIS A 315 -14.31 -2.00 -9.19
N SER A 316 -13.91 -2.99 -8.41
CA SER A 316 -13.34 -4.23 -8.95
C SER A 316 -14.40 -5.11 -9.61
N ALA A 317 -13.96 -5.96 -10.56
CA ALA A 317 -14.88 -6.80 -11.29
C ALA A 317 -15.69 -7.74 -10.37
N LEU A 318 -15.06 -8.36 -9.35
CA LEU A 318 -15.78 -9.24 -8.42
C LEU A 318 -16.77 -8.47 -7.54
N ALA A 319 -16.43 -7.27 -7.05
CA ALA A 319 -17.34 -6.45 -6.24
C ALA A 319 -18.56 -6.02 -7.06
N LEU A 320 -18.37 -5.58 -8.30
CA LEU A 320 -19.45 -5.24 -9.22
C LEU A 320 -20.34 -6.46 -9.55
N MET A 321 -19.76 -7.65 -9.73
CA MET A 321 -20.54 -8.90 -9.91
C MET A 321 -21.37 -9.21 -8.66
N ALA A 322 -20.79 -9.11 -7.47
CA ALA A 322 -21.48 -9.35 -6.20
C ALA A 322 -22.62 -8.35 -5.94
N ALA A 323 -22.47 -7.09 -6.38
CA ALA A 323 -23.48 -6.04 -6.32
C ALA A 323 -24.55 -6.13 -7.44
N LYS A 324 -24.40 -7.02 -8.42
CA LYS A 324 -25.22 -7.09 -9.67
C LYS A 324 -25.06 -5.86 -10.59
N GLU A 325 -23.94 -5.16 -10.48
CA GLU A 325 -23.66 -3.94 -11.24
C GLU A 325 -22.68 -4.18 -12.39
N HIS A 326 -22.11 -5.40 -12.48
CA HIS A 326 -21.22 -5.73 -13.60
C HIS A 326 -22.01 -5.84 -14.91
N LYS A 327 -21.54 -5.11 -15.95
CA LYS A 327 -22.28 -4.93 -17.21
C LYS A 327 -22.50 -6.22 -18.01
N SER A 328 -21.56 -7.17 -17.94
CA SER A 328 -21.53 -8.33 -18.83
C SER A 328 -21.66 -9.67 -18.09
N ILE A 329 -21.39 -9.72 -16.78
CA ILE A 329 -21.41 -10.96 -16.01
C ILE A 329 -22.31 -10.79 -14.79
N GLN A 330 -23.19 -11.75 -14.58
CA GLN A 330 -23.96 -11.91 -13.35
C GLN A 330 -23.62 -13.25 -12.71
N ILE A 331 -23.53 -13.27 -11.39
CA ILE A 331 -23.37 -14.51 -10.63
C ILE A 331 -24.66 -15.33 -10.69
N GLU A 332 -24.52 -16.62 -10.98
CA GLU A 332 -25.63 -17.55 -11.09
C GLU A 332 -25.55 -18.64 -10.01
N PRO A 333 -26.71 -19.20 -9.59
CA PRO A 333 -26.71 -20.36 -8.70
C PRO A 333 -25.90 -21.52 -9.30
N GLY A 334 -24.96 -22.06 -8.49
CA GLY A 334 -24.05 -23.14 -8.92
C GLY A 334 -22.73 -22.68 -9.50
N ASP A 335 -22.49 -21.36 -9.62
CA ASP A 335 -21.14 -20.85 -9.87
C ASP A 335 -20.22 -21.15 -8.68
N LEU A 336 -18.98 -21.50 -8.96
CA LEU A 336 -17.92 -21.63 -7.97
C LEU A 336 -17.07 -20.34 -7.96
N VAL A 337 -17.16 -19.56 -6.90
CA VAL A 337 -16.36 -18.34 -6.73
C VAL A 337 -15.24 -18.61 -5.74
N ILE A 338 -14.00 -18.33 -6.16
CA ILE A 338 -12.79 -18.56 -5.37
C ILE A 338 -12.08 -17.23 -5.15
N LEU A 339 -12.00 -16.77 -3.90
CA LEU A 339 -11.17 -15.63 -3.51
C LEU A 339 -9.78 -16.15 -3.15
N SER A 340 -8.88 -16.13 -4.13
CA SER A 340 -7.55 -16.73 -4.06
C SER A 340 -6.50 -15.70 -3.62
N ALA A 341 -6.77 -15.04 -2.51
CA ALA A 341 -5.92 -14.06 -1.86
C ALA A 341 -6.12 -14.10 -0.35
N ARG A 342 -5.11 -13.68 0.40
CA ARG A 342 -5.24 -13.38 1.83
C ARG A 342 -5.95 -12.04 1.99
N ILE A 343 -6.80 -11.94 2.98
CA ILE A 343 -7.42 -10.67 3.36
C ILE A 343 -6.36 -9.77 3.97
N ILE A 344 -6.14 -8.60 3.37
CA ILE A 344 -5.27 -7.56 3.94
C ILE A 344 -5.97 -6.98 5.18
N PRO A 345 -5.25 -6.81 6.31
CA PRO A 345 -5.81 -6.17 7.50
C PRO A 345 -6.49 -4.83 7.17
N GLY A 346 -7.72 -4.64 7.67
CA GLY A 346 -8.58 -3.51 7.34
C GLY A 346 -9.69 -3.83 6.33
N ASN A 347 -9.48 -4.78 5.42
CA ASN A 347 -10.46 -5.13 4.37
C ASN A 347 -11.50 -6.18 4.80
N GLU A 348 -11.43 -6.71 6.03
CA GLU A 348 -12.27 -7.83 6.49
C GLU A 348 -13.77 -7.56 6.33
N ARG A 349 -14.21 -6.32 6.64
CA ARG A 349 -15.62 -5.92 6.55
C ARG A 349 -16.10 -5.85 5.11
N VAL A 350 -15.27 -5.31 4.22
CA VAL A 350 -15.61 -5.13 2.80
C VAL A 350 -15.68 -6.48 2.13
N ILE A 351 -14.65 -7.32 2.32
CA ILE A 351 -14.61 -8.69 1.77
C ILE A 351 -15.75 -9.53 2.35
N GLY A 352 -16.04 -9.43 3.65
CA GLY A 352 -17.17 -10.13 4.26
C GLY A 352 -18.51 -9.75 3.63
N ARG A 353 -18.71 -8.49 3.24
CA ARG A 353 -19.91 -8.05 2.49
C ARG A 353 -19.97 -8.69 1.10
N VAL A 354 -18.85 -8.71 0.37
CA VAL A 354 -18.76 -9.35 -0.95
C VAL A 354 -19.08 -10.84 -0.85
N ILE A 355 -18.46 -11.57 0.07
CA ILE A 355 -18.71 -13.01 0.31
C ILE A 355 -20.19 -13.25 0.61
N ASN A 356 -20.80 -12.48 1.52
CA ASN A 356 -22.22 -12.61 1.84
C ASN A 356 -23.13 -12.33 0.63
N ALA A 357 -22.79 -11.36 -0.21
CA ALA A 357 -23.53 -11.07 -1.43
C ALA A 357 -23.47 -12.25 -2.41
N LEU A 358 -22.29 -12.84 -2.62
CA LEU A 358 -22.10 -14.01 -3.48
C LEU A 358 -22.92 -15.22 -3.00
N PHE A 359 -22.96 -15.51 -1.69
CA PHE A 359 -23.82 -16.56 -1.13
C PHE A 359 -25.31 -16.29 -1.36
N ARG A 360 -25.78 -15.03 -1.23
CA ARG A 360 -27.16 -14.65 -1.53
C ARG A 360 -27.54 -14.85 -3.00
N LEU A 361 -26.56 -14.81 -3.89
CA LEU A 361 -26.74 -15.09 -5.32
C LEU A 361 -26.74 -16.59 -5.64
N GLY A 362 -26.49 -17.46 -4.66
CA GLY A 362 -26.51 -18.91 -4.81
C GLY A 362 -25.17 -19.51 -5.28
N ALA A 363 -24.07 -18.75 -5.23
CA ALA A 363 -22.75 -19.26 -5.54
C ALA A 363 -22.19 -20.15 -4.41
N GLU A 364 -21.39 -21.15 -4.76
CA GLU A 364 -20.45 -21.78 -3.84
C GLU A 364 -19.22 -20.86 -3.72
N VAL A 365 -18.84 -20.48 -2.48
CA VAL A 365 -17.75 -19.50 -2.27
C VAL A 365 -16.63 -20.14 -1.44
N LEU A 366 -15.40 -20.06 -1.96
CA LEU A 366 -14.18 -20.48 -1.28
C LEU A 366 -13.29 -19.28 -1.03
N TRP A 367 -12.76 -19.13 0.20
CA TRP A 367 -11.84 -18.05 0.57
C TRP A 367 -10.82 -18.55 1.58
N ASP A 368 -9.73 -17.79 1.78
CA ASP A 368 -8.73 -18.08 2.82
C ASP A 368 -9.41 -18.05 4.21
N GLY A 369 -9.25 -19.11 4.97
CA GLY A 369 -9.98 -19.35 6.24
C GLY A 369 -11.13 -20.37 6.12
N ALA A 370 -11.71 -20.59 4.92
CA ALA A 370 -12.68 -21.65 4.66
C ALA A 370 -12.08 -22.82 3.85
N ALA A 371 -11.08 -22.52 3.00
CA ALA A 371 -10.39 -23.50 2.18
C ALA A 371 -8.95 -23.07 1.94
N PHE A 372 -8.08 -24.02 1.61
CA PHE A 372 -6.71 -23.72 1.23
C PHE A 372 -6.69 -23.24 -0.23
N VAL A 373 -6.80 -21.95 -0.43
CA VAL A 373 -6.87 -21.27 -1.74
C VAL A 373 -5.75 -20.25 -1.95
N HIS A 374 -4.93 -20.02 -0.92
CA HIS A 374 -3.86 -19.04 -0.95
C HIS A 374 -2.69 -19.46 -0.07
N VAL A 375 -1.49 -19.00 -0.42
CA VAL A 375 -0.29 -18.97 0.44
C VAL A 375 0.31 -17.58 0.39
N SER A 376 0.94 -17.17 1.49
CA SER A 376 1.63 -15.89 1.55
C SER A 376 2.87 -15.86 0.66
N GLY A 377 3.23 -14.67 0.19
CA GLY A 377 4.52 -14.40 -0.45
C GLY A 377 5.67 -14.17 0.53
N HIS A 378 5.38 -14.01 1.84
CA HIS A 378 6.35 -13.62 2.86
C HIS A 378 6.78 -14.81 3.73
N ALA A 379 8.01 -14.73 4.23
CA ALA A 379 8.66 -15.73 5.06
C ALA A 379 8.01 -15.85 6.44
N SER A 380 7.71 -17.09 6.86
CA SER A 380 7.29 -17.40 8.22
C SER A 380 8.51 -17.61 9.13
N GLN A 381 8.30 -17.86 10.43
CA GLN A 381 9.35 -17.86 11.46
C GLN A 381 10.57 -18.73 11.12
N GLU A 382 10.37 -19.95 10.60
CA GLU A 382 11.50 -20.83 10.30
C GLU A 382 12.27 -20.39 9.05
N ASP A 383 11.59 -19.78 8.07
CA ASP A 383 12.24 -19.19 6.91
C ASP A 383 13.09 -17.95 7.31
N LEU A 384 12.55 -17.11 8.21
CA LEU A 384 13.27 -15.97 8.78
C LEU A 384 14.50 -16.39 9.58
N LYS A 385 14.39 -17.42 10.42
CA LYS A 385 15.55 -18.01 11.14
C LYS A 385 16.59 -18.56 10.18
N LEU A 386 16.14 -19.20 9.09
CA LEU A 386 17.05 -19.72 8.08
C LEU A 386 17.81 -18.57 7.38
N MET A 387 17.14 -17.48 7.02
CA MET A 387 17.78 -16.30 6.44
C MET A 387 18.85 -15.71 7.39
N LEU A 388 18.52 -15.53 8.66
CA LEU A 388 19.46 -15.07 9.70
C LEU A 388 20.65 -16.02 9.85
N SER A 389 20.41 -17.34 9.76
CA SER A 389 21.46 -18.37 9.88
C SER A 389 22.37 -18.44 8.66
N LEU A 390 21.83 -18.25 7.46
CA LEU A 390 22.61 -18.22 6.21
C LEU A 390 23.50 -16.98 6.15
N THR A 391 22.98 -15.82 6.49
CA THR A 391 23.68 -14.54 6.35
C THR A 391 24.58 -14.19 7.55
N ARG A 392 24.27 -14.71 8.75
CA ARG A 392 25.02 -14.46 10.01
C ARG A 392 25.42 -12.99 10.17
N PRO A 393 24.48 -12.05 10.12
CA PRO A 393 24.78 -10.65 10.06
C PRO A 393 25.37 -10.16 11.38
N ARG A 394 26.29 -9.17 11.31
CA ARG A 394 26.80 -8.49 12.49
C ARG A 394 25.72 -7.63 13.14
N TYR A 395 24.92 -6.91 12.33
CA TYR A 395 23.79 -6.09 12.74
C TYR A 395 22.52 -6.54 12.03
N PHE A 396 21.38 -6.34 12.65
CA PHE A 396 20.09 -6.71 12.12
C PHE A 396 19.09 -5.56 12.24
N ILE A 397 18.37 -5.28 11.15
CA ILE A 397 17.27 -4.33 11.09
C ILE A 397 16.06 -5.07 10.50
N PRO A 398 15.01 -5.35 11.30
CA PRO A 398 13.74 -5.83 10.76
C PRO A 398 13.09 -4.70 9.95
N VAL A 399 12.63 -5.00 8.73
CA VAL A 399 11.96 -4.06 7.83
C VAL A 399 10.63 -4.63 7.36
N HIS A 400 9.81 -3.83 6.67
CA HIS A 400 8.55 -4.23 6.06
C HIS A 400 7.58 -4.86 7.06
N GLY A 401 6.91 -4.03 7.86
CA GLY A 401 5.92 -4.51 8.84
C GLY A 401 5.55 -3.46 9.88
N GLU A 402 4.40 -3.64 10.49
CA GLU A 402 3.99 -2.85 11.65
C GLU A 402 4.99 -3.02 12.81
N TYR A 403 5.04 -2.08 13.74
CA TYR A 403 5.97 -2.10 14.87
C TYR A 403 5.98 -3.42 15.64
N ARG A 404 4.82 -4.07 15.80
CA ARG A 404 4.72 -5.39 16.44
C ARG A 404 5.50 -6.47 15.67
N HIS A 405 5.47 -6.43 14.33
CA HIS A 405 6.20 -7.37 13.49
C HIS A 405 7.71 -7.14 13.63
N LEU A 406 8.16 -5.89 13.59
CA LEU A 406 9.57 -5.55 13.77
C LEU A 406 10.10 -6.04 15.12
N LEU A 407 9.32 -5.84 16.19
CA LEU A 407 9.68 -6.27 17.54
C LEU A 407 9.71 -7.81 17.66
N MET A 408 8.75 -8.50 17.05
CA MET A 408 8.71 -9.98 17.05
C MET A 408 9.90 -10.56 16.28
N HIS A 409 10.27 -9.95 15.13
CA HIS A 409 11.43 -10.37 14.35
C HIS A 409 12.75 -10.12 15.09
N ALA A 410 12.86 -9.02 15.81
CA ALA A 410 13.98 -8.75 16.69
C ALA A 410 14.16 -9.86 17.76
N ARG A 411 13.05 -10.28 18.41
CA ARG A 411 13.07 -11.37 19.39
C ARG A 411 13.42 -12.72 18.75
N LEU A 412 12.96 -12.95 17.51
CA LEU A 412 13.33 -14.15 16.75
C LEU A 412 14.85 -14.15 16.48
N ALA A 413 15.42 -13.00 16.11
CA ALA A 413 16.85 -12.82 15.85
C ALA A 413 17.68 -13.03 17.13
N GLU A 414 17.23 -12.53 18.29
CA GLU A 414 17.83 -12.82 19.59
C GLU A 414 17.84 -14.34 19.86
N GLY A 415 16.71 -15.01 19.55
CA GLY A 415 16.57 -16.46 19.73
C GLY A 415 17.51 -17.31 18.88
N VAL A 416 17.98 -16.81 17.73
CA VAL A 416 19.00 -17.47 16.90
C VAL A 416 20.42 -17.00 17.19
N GLY A 417 20.61 -16.15 18.23
CA GLY A 417 21.93 -15.81 18.78
C GLY A 417 22.50 -14.45 18.36
N ILE A 418 21.71 -13.57 17.74
CA ILE A 418 22.16 -12.19 17.47
C ILE A 418 22.02 -11.39 18.78
N PRO A 419 23.11 -10.78 19.30
CA PRO A 419 23.06 -9.97 20.51
C PRO A 419 22.09 -8.80 20.41
N ARG A 420 21.31 -8.53 21.44
CA ARG A 420 20.26 -7.49 21.46
C ARG A 420 20.77 -6.11 21.07
N GLU A 421 21.98 -5.76 21.50
CA GLU A 421 22.65 -4.49 21.20
C GLU A 421 23.05 -4.34 19.73
N ARG A 422 22.93 -5.39 18.92
CA ARG A 422 23.18 -5.40 17.48
C ARG A 422 21.90 -5.45 16.65
N ILE A 423 20.75 -5.37 17.29
CA ILE A 423 19.44 -5.37 16.64
C ILE A 423 18.80 -4.00 16.78
N PHE A 424 18.56 -3.33 15.66
CA PHE A 424 17.96 -2.01 15.62
C PHE A 424 16.50 -2.10 15.20
N VAL A 425 15.58 -2.01 16.17
CA VAL A 425 14.14 -1.86 15.92
C VAL A 425 13.87 -0.37 15.82
N ILE A 426 13.72 0.12 14.61
CA ILE A 426 13.50 1.53 14.29
C ILE A 426 12.19 1.69 13.53
N GLU A 427 11.71 2.91 13.43
CA GLU A 427 10.55 3.33 12.63
C GLU A 427 11.01 4.36 11.59
N ASP A 428 10.14 4.69 10.66
CA ASP A 428 10.42 5.64 9.60
C ASP A 428 11.01 6.95 10.13
N GLY A 429 12.03 7.43 9.43
CA GLY A 429 12.80 8.61 9.80
C GLY A 429 13.89 8.40 10.85
N LEU A 430 13.96 7.26 11.54
CA LEU A 430 15.09 6.96 12.42
C LEU A 430 16.21 6.31 11.62
N GLY A 431 17.35 6.97 11.50
CA GLY A 431 18.50 6.43 10.78
C GLY A 431 19.35 5.50 11.66
N VAL A 432 20.01 4.54 11.04
CA VAL A 432 21.06 3.73 11.65
C VAL A 432 22.38 4.02 10.95
N GLU A 433 23.38 4.42 11.71
CA GLU A 433 24.76 4.57 11.21
C GLU A 433 25.60 3.38 11.62
N LEU A 434 26.26 2.78 10.63
CA LEU A 434 27.14 1.62 10.81
C LEU A 434 28.55 1.96 10.35
N THR A 435 29.54 1.59 11.16
CA THR A 435 30.95 1.57 10.81
C THR A 435 31.45 0.12 10.77
N LYS A 436 32.71 -0.10 10.46
CA LYS A 436 33.30 -1.45 10.53
C LYS A 436 33.17 -2.08 11.93
N THR A 437 33.07 -1.29 12.98
CA THR A 437 33.19 -1.74 14.36
C THR A 437 31.99 -1.43 15.23
N ALA A 438 31.23 -0.40 14.92
CA ALA A 438 30.10 0.09 15.72
C ALA A 438 28.85 0.33 14.89
N GLY A 439 27.71 0.35 15.58
CA GLY A 439 26.41 0.74 15.03
C GLY A 439 25.63 1.55 16.06
N ARG A 440 24.94 2.59 15.62
CA ARG A 440 24.13 3.47 16.47
C ARG A 440 22.87 3.97 15.77
N VAL A 441 21.85 4.28 16.53
CA VAL A 441 20.65 4.95 16.03
C VAL A 441 20.92 6.45 16.02
N LEU A 442 20.62 7.07 14.89
CA LEU A 442 20.70 8.52 14.71
C LEU A 442 19.36 9.19 15.04
N GLY A 443 19.37 10.52 15.16
CA GLY A 443 18.18 11.35 15.29
C GLY A 443 17.23 11.21 14.10
N ARG A 444 16.09 11.89 14.16
CA ARG A 444 15.07 11.83 13.09
C ARG A 444 15.50 12.64 11.87
N PHE A 445 15.45 11.97 10.74
CA PHE A 445 15.56 12.58 9.42
C PHE A 445 14.18 13.10 8.97
N PRO A 446 14.13 14.13 8.12
CA PRO A 446 12.88 14.55 7.49
C PRO A 446 12.22 13.39 6.76
N THR A 447 11.06 13.01 7.21
CA THR A 447 10.22 11.96 6.60
C THR A 447 8.76 12.20 6.99
N GLY A 448 7.84 11.59 6.27
CA GLY A 448 6.43 11.68 6.53
C GLY A 448 5.59 11.02 5.44
N ARG A 449 4.29 11.16 5.59
CA ARG A 449 3.30 10.68 4.63
C ARG A 449 2.79 11.88 3.82
N VAL A 450 2.99 11.85 2.51
CA VAL A 450 2.44 12.84 1.58
C VAL A 450 1.19 12.24 0.94
N LEU A 451 0.06 12.94 1.12
CA LEU A 451 -1.24 12.48 0.63
C LEU A 451 -1.43 12.88 -0.83
N VAL A 452 -1.96 11.97 -1.64
CA VAL A 452 -2.29 12.19 -3.05
C VAL A 452 -3.81 12.09 -3.21
N ASP A 453 -4.42 13.14 -3.75
CA ASP A 453 -5.85 13.26 -4.03
C ASP A 453 -6.01 13.72 -5.49
N GLY A 454 -6.37 12.81 -6.38
CA GLY A 454 -6.45 13.07 -7.81
C GLY A 454 -5.11 13.56 -8.39
N LYS A 455 -5.06 14.84 -8.76
CA LYS A 455 -3.83 15.50 -9.25
C LYS A 455 -3.08 16.29 -8.16
N GLY A 456 -3.68 16.45 -6.98
CA GLY A 456 -3.08 17.17 -5.84
C GLY A 456 -2.08 16.29 -5.11
N ILE A 457 -0.90 16.82 -4.80
CA ILE A 457 0.17 16.14 -4.07
C ILE A 457 0.52 16.97 -2.86
N GLY A 458 0.21 16.48 -1.64
CA GLY A 458 0.56 17.16 -0.40
C GLY A 458 -0.26 18.42 -0.07
N ASP A 459 -1.28 18.75 -0.85
CA ASP A 459 -2.20 19.87 -0.61
C ASP A 459 -3.32 19.52 0.40
N VAL A 460 -3.52 18.23 0.67
CA VAL A 460 -4.44 17.74 1.70
C VAL A 460 -3.66 17.45 2.98
N GLY A 461 -3.85 18.30 3.99
CA GLY A 461 -3.26 18.10 5.32
C GLY A 461 -4.27 17.58 6.34
N SER A 462 -3.83 17.43 7.59
CA SER A 462 -4.65 16.94 8.73
C SER A 462 -5.92 17.77 8.96
N VAL A 463 -5.91 19.05 8.64
CA VAL A 463 -7.07 19.94 8.78
C VAL A 463 -8.15 19.54 7.75
N VAL A 464 -7.75 19.34 6.48
CA VAL A 464 -8.69 18.97 5.41
C VAL A 464 -9.27 17.58 5.66
N LEU A 465 -8.45 16.61 6.09
CA LEU A 465 -8.93 15.28 6.45
C LEU A 465 -9.95 15.33 7.60
N ARG A 466 -9.65 16.11 8.64
CA ARG A 466 -10.57 16.30 9.76
C ARG A 466 -11.89 16.92 9.32
N ASP A 467 -11.85 17.91 8.43
CA ASP A 467 -13.07 18.51 7.89
C ASP A 467 -13.88 17.50 7.08
N ARG A 468 -13.22 16.68 6.23
CA ARG A 468 -13.89 15.59 5.49
C ARG A 468 -14.53 14.56 6.42
N GLN A 469 -13.86 14.18 7.52
CA GLN A 469 -14.41 13.27 8.52
C GLN A 469 -15.63 13.86 9.21
N LEU A 470 -15.56 15.13 9.64
CA LEU A 470 -16.70 15.83 10.25
C LEU A 470 -17.88 15.95 9.28
N LEU A 471 -17.62 16.29 8.02
CA LEU A 471 -18.65 16.32 6.97
C LEU A 471 -19.31 14.95 6.76
N ALA A 472 -18.52 13.89 6.78
CA ALA A 472 -19.03 12.52 6.61
C ALA A 472 -19.84 12.03 7.82
N GLN A 473 -19.47 12.43 9.05
CA GLN A 473 -20.14 11.99 10.27
C GLN A 473 -21.39 12.80 10.61
N ASP A 474 -21.29 14.11 10.59
CA ASP A 474 -22.32 15.02 11.13
C ASP A 474 -22.93 15.97 10.09
N GLY A 475 -22.39 15.96 8.87
CA GLY A 475 -22.87 16.80 7.79
C GLY A 475 -22.50 18.27 7.93
N MET A 476 -23.20 19.12 7.16
CA MET A 476 -22.92 20.55 7.05
C MET A 476 -24.20 21.39 7.20
N VAL A 477 -24.03 22.55 7.83
CA VAL A 477 -25.04 23.62 7.94
C VAL A 477 -24.45 24.91 7.39
N VAL A 478 -25.02 25.42 6.32
CA VAL A 478 -24.67 26.73 5.74
C VAL A 478 -25.65 27.76 6.26
N VAL A 479 -25.14 28.90 6.74
CA VAL A 479 -25.92 30.01 7.26
C VAL A 479 -25.60 31.24 6.42
N ALA A 480 -26.54 31.70 5.59
CA ALA A 480 -26.39 32.91 4.81
C ALA A 480 -27.12 34.08 5.47
N LEU A 481 -26.44 35.21 5.63
CA LEU A 481 -27.05 36.42 6.21
C LEU A 481 -26.41 37.69 5.62
N THR A 482 -27.20 38.76 5.64
CA THR A 482 -26.75 40.10 5.17
C THR A 482 -26.73 41.05 6.37
N VAL A 483 -25.62 41.78 6.52
CA VAL A 483 -25.43 42.76 7.62
C VAL A 483 -25.07 44.14 7.05
N ASP A 484 -25.42 45.16 7.80
CA ASP A 484 -24.95 46.55 7.54
C ASP A 484 -23.44 46.62 7.79
N LYS A 485 -22.69 47.13 6.83
CA LYS A 485 -21.21 47.19 6.89
C LYS A 485 -20.67 48.11 7.99
N ASN A 486 -21.50 49.10 8.44
CA ASN A 486 -21.09 50.08 9.44
C ASN A 486 -21.49 49.66 10.86
N THR A 487 -22.71 49.13 11.03
CA THR A 487 -23.25 48.75 12.34
C THR A 487 -23.16 47.25 12.60
N GLY A 488 -23.05 46.43 11.55
CA GLY A 488 -23.10 44.98 11.63
C GLY A 488 -24.48 44.40 11.96
N ASP A 489 -25.53 45.22 11.89
CA ASP A 489 -26.89 44.79 12.16
C ASP A 489 -27.44 43.90 11.07
N LEU A 490 -28.23 42.94 11.45
CA LEU A 490 -28.84 41.98 10.49
C LEU A 490 -29.88 42.71 9.63
N LEU A 491 -29.63 42.77 8.34
CA LEU A 491 -30.53 43.38 7.34
C LEU A 491 -31.44 42.34 6.68
N ALA A 492 -30.91 41.11 6.42
CA ALA A 492 -31.69 40.01 5.82
C ALA A 492 -31.17 38.66 6.27
N GLY A 493 -32.04 37.65 6.31
CA GLY A 493 -31.76 36.31 6.78
C GLY A 493 -32.00 36.11 8.27
N PRO A 494 -31.33 35.14 8.95
CA PRO A 494 -30.47 34.11 8.37
C PRO A 494 -31.27 33.12 7.52
N GLU A 495 -30.72 32.73 6.36
CA GLU A 495 -31.19 31.60 5.58
C GLU A 495 -30.28 30.40 5.83
N ILE A 496 -30.89 29.19 5.96
CA ILE A 496 -30.16 27.99 6.36
C ILE A 496 -30.37 26.89 5.32
N ALA A 497 -29.23 26.33 4.88
CA ALA A 497 -29.20 25.11 4.09
C ALA A 497 -28.39 24.04 4.83
N SER A 498 -28.83 22.80 4.76
CA SER A 498 -28.08 21.67 5.34
C SER A 498 -27.90 20.52 4.33
N ARG A 499 -26.80 19.77 4.49
CA ARG A 499 -26.53 18.53 3.77
C ARG A 499 -25.91 17.52 4.74
N GLY A 500 -26.43 16.28 4.71
CA GLY A 500 -25.94 15.19 5.56
C GLY A 500 -26.20 15.35 7.06
N PHE A 501 -26.79 16.48 7.52
CA PHE A 501 -27.11 16.71 8.93
C PHE A 501 -28.53 16.27 9.29
N VAL A 502 -29.54 16.81 8.61
CA VAL A 502 -30.97 16.48 8.79
C VAL A 502 -31.69 16.45 7.45
N TYR A 503 -32.77 15.68 7.37
CA TYR A 503 -33.64 15.70 6.19
C TYR A 503 -34.52 16.96 6.22
N VAL A 504 -34.20 17.91 5.33
CA VAL A 504 -34.76 19.27 5.35
C VAL A 504 -36.30 19.30 5.34
N LYS A 505 -36.97 18.38 4.61
CA LYS A 505 -38.42 18.36 4.53
C LYS A 505 -39.14 17.98 5.84
N GLU A 506 -38.44 17.36 6.80
CA GLU A 506 -38.99 16.92 8.08
C GLU A 506 -38.43 17.76 9.26
N SER A 507 -37.66 18.83 8.96
CA SER A 507 -36.88 19.56 9.96
C SER A 507 -37.06 21.09 9.86
N GLU A 508 -38.18 21.57 9.26
CA GLU A 508 -38.45 23.00 9.12
C GLU A 508 -38.48 23.72 10.49
N GLU A 509 -39.11 23.12 11.50
CA GLU A 509 -39.14 23.67 12.86
C GLU A 509 -37.75 23.82 13.46
N LEU A 510 -36.88 22.84 13.30
CA LEU A 510 -35.51 22.90 13.77
C LEU A 510 -34.71 24.02 13.10
N LEU A 511 -34.86 24.19 11.78
CA LEU A 511 -34.17 25.23 11.05
C LEU A 511 -34.64 26.64 11.47
N GLU A 512 -35.95 26.79 11.78
CA GLU A 512 -36.47 28.04 12.33
C GLU A 512 -35.92 28.31 13.76
N GLU A 513 -35.83 27.29 14.62
CA GLU A 513 -35.19 27.44 15.93
C GLU A 513 -33.71 27.90 15.78
N VAL A 514 -32.97 27.31 14.84
CA VAL A 514 -31.57 27.73 14.57
C VAL A 514 -31.53 29.17 14.10
N LYS A 515 -32.48 29.64 13.26
CA LYS A 515 -32.58 31.04 12.84
C LYS A 515 -32.78 31.99 14.04
N VAL A 516 -33.63 31.61 15.02
CA VAL A 516 -33.85 32.38 16.26
C VAL A 516 -32.53 32.47 17.04
N VAL A 517 -31.85 31.35 17.28
CA VAL A 517 -30.58 31.32 18.00
C VAL A 517 -29.51 32.22 17.35
N ILE A 518 -29.47 32.27 16.02
CA ILE A 518 -28.53 33.14 15.29
C ILE A 518 -28.91 34.62 15.51
N ARG A 519 -30.20 34.98 15.37
CA ARG A 519 -30.67 36.34 15.61
C ARG A 519 -30.37 36.83 17.02
N ASP A 520 -30.62 35.98 18.03
CA ASP A 520 -30.34 36.31 19.44
C ASP A 520 -28.84 36.49 19.66
N ALA A 521 -27.99 35.64 19.09
CA ALA A 521 -26.54 35.76 19.19
C ALA A 521 -26.01 37.05 18.55
N LEU A 522 -26.58 37.46 17.42
CA LEU A 522 -26.21 38.70 16.74
C LEU A 522 -26.72 39.95 17.49
N ALA A 523 -27.90 39.90 18.08
CA ALA A 523 -28.47 41.00 18.88
C ALA A 523 -27.74 41.22 20.21
N GLY A 524 -27.21 40.17 20.80
CA GLY A 524 -26.50 40.22 22.09
C GLY A 524 -25.02 40.62 22.01
N ARG A 525 -24.50 40.95 20.81
CA ARG A 525 -23.08 41.31 20.63
C ARG A 525 -22.79 42.73 21.13
N GLU A 526 -21.55 42.97 21.59
CA GLU A 526 -21.04 44.33 21.73
C GLU A 526 -20.80 44.97 20.37
N SER A 527 -21.28 46.20 20.15
CA SER A 527 -21.11 46.91 18.88
C SER A 527 -19.64 47.29 18.70
N THR A 528 -18.99 46.73 17.67
CA THR A 528 -17.63 47.12 17.27
C THR A 528 -17.67 47.87 15.96
N THR A 529 -17.05 49.03 15.91
CA THR A 529 -16.83 49.80 14.64
C THR A 529 -15.32 49.91 14.39
N PRO A 530 -14.82 49.40 13.25
CA PRO A 530 -15.52 48.78 12.14
C PRO A 530 -16.00 47.34 12.44
N VAL A 531 -17.00 46.92 11.67
CA VAL A 531 -17.55 45.56 11.78
C VAL A 531 -16.49 44.52 11.41
N ASP A 532 -16.25 43.57 12.33
CA ASP A 532 -15.34 42.44 12.06
C ASP A 532 -16.15 41.24 11.57
N ARG A 533 -16.04 40.94 10.28
CA ARG A 533 -16.70 39.83 9.61
C ARG A 533 -16.28 38.48 10.19
N GLU A 534 -15.01 38.32 10.57
CA GLU A 534 -14.51 37.07 11.16
C GLU A 534 -15.12 36.83 12.53
N LEU A 535 -15.25 37.92 13.32
CA LEU A 535 -15.89 37.89 14.62
C LEU A 535 -17.37 37.49 14.50
N LEU A 536 -18.12 38.11 13.59
CA LEU A 536 -19.52 37.75 13.31
C LEU A 536 -19.65 36.29 12.88
N GLY A 537 -18.78 35.82 11.95
CA GLY A 537 -18.76 34.44 11.51
C GLY A 537 -18.47 33.46 12.65
N SER A 538 -17.54 33.79 13.54
CA SER A 538 -17.21 33.01 14.72
C SER A 538 -18.38 32.92 15.69
N LEU A 539 -19.10 34.03 15.91
CA LEU A 539 -20.25 34.13 16.77
C LEU A 539 -21.42 33.26 16.27
N VAL A 540 -21.76 33.37 14.98
CA VAL A 540 -22.77 32.52 14.32
C VAL A 540 -22.39 31.06 14.43
N ARG A 541 -21.15 30.71 14.09
CA ARG A 541 -20.63 29.33 14.15
C ARG A 541 -20.75 28.77 15.57
N SER A 542 -20.37 29.54 16.58
CA SER A 542 -20.39 29.11 17.97
C SER A 542 -21.81 28.93 18.49
N ALA A 543 -22.73 29.83 18.14
CA ALA A 543 -24.14 29.77 18.55
C ALA A 543 -24.83 28.52 17.96
N VAL A 544 -24.69 28.31 16.65
CA VAL A 544 -25.28 27.14 15.95
C VAL A 544 -24.70 25.84 16.47
N ARG A 545 -23.36 25.74 16.60
CA ARG A 545 -22.72 24.54 17.14
C ARG A 545 -23.15 24.21 18.56
N ARG A 546 -23.27 25.21 19.41
CA ARG A 546 -23.70 25.01 20.79
C ARG A 546 -25.13 24.49 20.84
N PHE A 547 -26.04 25.12 20.14
CA PHE A 547 -27.44 24.70 20.05
C PHE A 547 -27.59 23.27 19.55
N ILE A 548 -26.97 22.94 18.41
CA ILE A 548 -27.06 21.62 17.83
C ILE A 548 -26.43 20.56 18.73
N ASN A 549 -25.26 20.85 19.32
CA ASN A 549 -24.59 19.89 20.21
C ASN A 549 -25.41 19.62 21.49
N GLN A 550 -26.04 20.66 22.09
CA GLN A 550 -26.89 20.48 23.26
C GLN A 550 -28.12 19.62 23.00
N ARG A 551 -28.73 19.77 21.81
CA ARG A 551 -30.00 19.09 21.48
C ARG A 551 -29.82 17.71 20.89
N PHE A 552 -28.78 17.50 20.06
CA PHE A 552 -28.58 16.30 19.25
C PHE A 552 -27.26 15.56 19.52
N GLN A 553 -26.38 16.12 20.31
CA GLN A 553 -25.01 15.60 20.53
C GLN A 553 -24.23 15.40 19.22
N ARG A 554 -24.50 16.24 18.21
CA ARG A 554 -23.83 16.27 16.91
C ARG A 554 -23.03 17.53 16.72
N LYS A 555 -22.01 17.50 15.85
CA LYS A 555 -21.07 18.60 15.62
C LYS A 555 -20.91 18.89 14.11
N PRO A 556 -21.97 19.28 13.40
CA PRO A 556 -21.88 19.53 11.95
C PRO A 556 -20.89 20.66 11.66
N VAL A 557 -20.35 20.63 10.44
CA VAL A 557 -19.56 21.74 9.91
C VAL A 557 -20.49 22.94 9.68
N VAL A 558 -20.29 24.03 10.41
CA VAL A 558 -21.09 25.25 10.25
C VAL A 558 -20.31 26.25 9.41
N LEU A 559 -20.87 26.64 8.25
CA LEU A 559 -20.31 27.59 7.30
C LEU A 559 -21.14 28.87 7.26
N PRO A 560 -20.74 29.95 7.98
CA PRO A 560 -21.37 31.27 7.85
C PRO A 560 -20.96 31.95 6.54
N VAL A 561 -21.94 32.40 5.77
CA VAL A 561 -21.78 33.24 4.57
C VAL A 561 -22.37 34.60 4.90
N ILE A 562 -21.51 35.60 5.14
CA ILE A 562 -21.90 36.93 5.54
C ILE A 562 -21.69 37.89 4.38
N LEU A 563 -22.76 38.57 3.98
CA LEU A 563 -22.74 39.63 2.97
C LEU A 563 -22.84 40.99 3.69
N GLU A 564 -21.96 41.91 3.36
CA GLU A 564 -21.96 43.29 3.88
C GLU A 564 -22.53 44.22 2.83
N VAL A 565 -23.48 45.06 3.25
CA VAL A 565 -24.15 46.02 2.34
C VAL A 565 -24.05 47.44 2.89
#